data_b2c25e19013ff56530426c71fc953738
#
_entry.id   b2c25e19013ff56530426c71fc953738
#
_cell.length_a   1.000
_cell.length_b   1.000
_cell.length_c   1.000
_cell.angle_alpha   90.00
_cell.angle_beta   90.00
_cell.angle_gamma   90.00
#
_symmetry.space_group_name_H-M   'P 1'
#
loop_
_entity.id
_entity.type
_entity.pdbx_description
1 polymer ?
#
loop_
_entity_poly.entity_id
_entity_poly.type
_entity_poly.pdbx_seq_one_letter_code
_entity_poly.pdbx_strand_id
1 'polypeptide(L)' 'MDAKIVKLDSIEKRYLEIGEEMLKDDVVSNVKAFTKLSKEQATLKGAYDA' A
#
# COMPACT_ATOMS: atom_id res chain seq x y z
N MET A 1 -11.16 -10.35 18.33
CA MET A 1 -11.72 -9.77 18.12
C MET A 1 -12.14 -8.40 18.23
N ASP A 2 -11.37 -7.46 18.26
CA ASP A 2 -11.74 -6.11 18.44
C ASP A 2 -11.89 -5.36 17.17
N ALA A 3 -12.83 -4.46 17.12
CA ALA A 3 -13.09 -3.66 15.96
C ALA A 3 -11.89 -2.78 15.62
N LYS A 4 -11.14 -2.43 16.62
CA LYS A 4 -9.95 -1.62 16.37
C LYS A 4 -8.97 -2.31 15.48
N ILE A 5 -8.82 -3.60 15.67
CA ILE A 5 -7.89 -4.37 14.88
C ILE A 5 -8.32 -4.40 13.43
N VAL A 6 -9.62 -4.41 13.22
CA VAL A 6 -10.15 -4.42 11.85
C VAL A 6 -9.71 -3.18 11.10
N LYS A 7 -9.72 -2.03 11.78
CA LYS A 7 -9.30 -0.79 11.15
C LYS A 7 -7.85 -0.84 10.73
N LEU A 8 -7.00 -1.26 11.64
CA LEU A 8 -5.59 -1.37 11.34
C LEU A 8 -5.35 -2.39 10.25
N ASP A 9 -6.14 -3.45 10.28
CA ASP A 9 -6.01 -4.48 9.29
C ASP A 9 -6.29 -3.95 7.88
N SER A 10 -7.24 -3.04 7.76
CA SER A 10 -7.57 -2.46 6.47
C SER A 10 -6.40 -1.67 5.90
N ILE A 11 -5.77 -0.86 6.72
CA ILE A 11 -4.63 -0.05 6.28
C ILE A 11 -3.47 -0.96 5.93
N GLU A 12 -3.21 -1.94 6.76
CA GLU A 12 -2.11 -2.86 6.52
C GLU A 12 -2.34 -3.65 5.24
N LYS A 13 -3.56 -4.10 5.05
CA LYS A 13 -3.91 -4.84 3.85
C LYS A 13 -3.66 -4.00 2.61
N ARG A 14 -4.10 -2.76 2.62
CA ARG A 14 -3.91 -1.88 1.50
C ARG A 14 -2.43 -1.65 1.24
N TYR A 15 -1.66 -1.47 2.29
CA TYR A 15 -0.23 -1.25 2.19
C TYR A 15 0.45 -2.46 1.53
N LEU A 16 0.09 -3.65 1.97
CA LEU A 16 0.66 -4.87 1.42
C LEU A 16 0.23 -5.07 -0.03
N GLU A 17 -1.01 -4.76 -0.35
CA GLU A 17 -1.51 -4.88 -1.70
C GLU A 17 -0.71 -4.00 -2.66
N ILE A 18 -0.47 -2.78 -2.25
CA ILE A 18 0.29 -1.86 -3.08
C ILE A 18 1.70 -2.37 -3.27
N GLY A 19 2.29 -2.92 -2.22
CA GLY A 19 3.63 -3.48 -2.31
C GLY A 19 3.69 -4.60 -3.32
N GLU A 20 2.67 -5.46 -3.33
CA GLU A 20 2.62 -6.56 -4.28
C GLU A 20 2.42 -6.06 -5.70
N GLU A 21 1.58 -5.04 -5.84
CA GLU A 21 1.34 -4.48 -7.16
C GLU A 21 2.61 -3.91 -7.75
N MET A 22 3.44 -3.33 -6.90
CA MET A 22 4.69 -2.74 -7.37
C MET A 22 5.68 -3.79 -7.86
N LEU A 23 5.44 -5.05 -7.54
CA LEU A 23 6.31 -6.12 -8.00
C LEU A 23 5.87 -6.71 -9.33
N LYS A 24 4.70 -6.33 -9.80
CA LYS A 24 4.19 -6.85 -11.05
C LYS A 24 4.93 -6.27 -12.23
N ASP A 25 5.13 -7.10 -13.23
CA ASP A 25 5.83 -6.66 -14.43
C ASP A 25 5.16 -5.46 -15.07
N ASP A 26 3.85 -5.48 -15.12
CA ASP A 26 3.10 -4.39 -15.73
C ASP A 26 3.40 -3.07 -15.04
N VAL A 27 3.48 -3.11 -13.72
CA VAL A 27 3.72 -1.91 -12.94
C VAL A 27 5.19 -1.50 -13.03
N VAL A 28 6.08 -2.47 -12.97
CA VAL A 28 7.50 -2.19 -13.04
C VAL A 28 7.85 -1.56 -14.38
N SER A 29 7.21 -2.02 -15.44
CA SER A 29 7.44 -1.46 -16.76
C SER A 29 6.79 -0.11 -16.94
N ASN A 30 5.80 0.20 -16.13
CA ASN A 30 5.07 1.46 -16.24
C ASN A 30 5.53 2.42 -15.15
N VAL A 31 6.42 3.34 -15.52
CA VAL A 31 6.99 4.27 -14.56
C VAL A 31 5.92 5.10 -13.87
N LYS A 32 4.92 5.52 -14.62
CA LYS A 32 3.86 6.34 -14.03
C LYS A 32 3.08 5.57 -12.98
N ALA A 33 2.73 4.33 -13.30
CA ALA A 33 1.99 3.51 -12.35
C ALA A 33 2.84 3.23 -11.11
N PHE A 34 4.11 2.94 -11.32
CA PHE A 34 5.00 2.67 -10.21
C PHE A 34 5.14 3.88 -9.30
N THR A 35 5.31 5.05 -9.90
CA THR A 35 5.43 6.28 -9.13
C THR A 35 4.17 6.55 -8.33
N LYS A 36 3.02 6.33 -8.96
CA LYS A 36 1.75 6.56 -8.29
C LYS A 36 1.59 5.64 -7.09
N LEU A 37 1.89 4.37 -7.28
CA LEU A 37 1.77 3.40 -6.19
C LEU A 37 2.78 3.70 -5.10
N SER A 38 3.96 4.13 -5.48
CA SER A 38 4.99 4.46 -4.50
C SER A 38 4.53 5.61 -3.61
N LYS A 39 3.92 6.62 -4.20
CA LYS A 39 3.41 7.75 -3.44
C LYS A 39 2.29 7.32 -2.51
N GLU A 40 1.40 6.49 -3.01
CA GLU A 40 0.29 6.01 -2.22
C GLU A 40 0.80 5.18 -1.05
N GLN A 41 1.79 4.35 -1.30
CA GLN A 41 2.36 3.54 -0.24
C GLN A 41 3.01 4.40 0.84
N ALA A 42 3.70 5.45 0.43
CA ALA A 42 4.32 6.35 1.38
C ALA A 42 3.27 7.02 2.26
N THR A 43 2.15 7.39 1.66
CA THR A 43 1.07 8.01 2.41
C THR A 43 0.50 7.03 3.43
N LEU A 44 0.29 5.79 3.00
CA LEU A 44 -0.23 4.77 3.91
C LEU A 44 0.75 4.44 5.01
N LYS A 45 2.03 4.46 4.68
CA LYS A 45 3.05 4.18 5.67
C LYS A 45 3.02 5.23 6.78
N GLY A 46 2.83 6.48 6.40
CA GLY A 46 2.72 7.54 7.38
C GLY A 46 1.55 7.31 8.33
N ALA A 47 0.41 6.92 7.77
CA ALA A 47 -0.78 6.65 8.56
C ALA A 47 -0.58 5.39 9.41
N TYR A 48 0.08 4.40 8.85
CA TYR A 48 0.31 3.14 9.54
C TYR A 48 1.27 3.34 10.72
N ASP A 49 2.30 4.14 10.49
CA ASP A 49 3.29 4.40 11.52
C ASP A 49 2.76 5.31 12.62
N ALA A 50 1.87 6.18 12.27
CA ALA A 50 1.32 7.10 13.25
C ALA A 50 0.47 6.37 14.26
#